data_660081470f0a16bc9330a5e3ce4f1dec
#
_entry.id   660081470f0a16bc9330a5e3ce4f1dec
#
_cell.length_a   1.000
_cell.length_b   1.000
_cell.length_c   1.000
_cell.angle_alpha   90.00
_cell.angle_beta   90.00
_cell.angle_gamma   90.00
#
_symmetry.space_group_name_H-M   'P 1'
#
loop_
_entity.id
_entity.type
_entity.pdbx_description
1 polymer ?
#
loop_
_entity_poly.entity_id
_entity_poly.type
_entity_poly.pdbx_seq_one_letter_code
_entity_poly.pdbx_strand_id
1 'polypeptide(L)'
;MKKKGFTLIELLAVIVILAVIAIIATPAVLNVIEDSKKSAAEASARSIVGAAKTHYMKNIMDNKPNSNVDLSTNTLKYDGEQAKKGLLSYDANGNVSGKMYISGYCVEVASDGTITSTKTNESECTIDIPEVITYKNGTVLYYNPETNTKCTSSEAVSTIGTK
;
A
#
# COMPACT_ATOMS: atom_id res chain seq x y z
N MET A 1 15.96 25.67 56.25
CA MET A 1 16.20 25.72 54.79
C MET A 1 15.18 26.66 54.16
N LYS A 2 15.62 27.80 53.57
CA LYS A 2 14.73 28.73 52.86
C LYS A 2 14.40 28.13 51.49
N LYS A 3 13.17 27.76 51.22
CA LYS A 3 12.69 27.36 49.90
C LYS A 3 12.61 28.64 49.05
N LYS A 4 13.47 28.74 48.01
CA LYS A 4 13.33 29.81 47.00
C LYS A 4 12.18 29.40 46.08
N GLY A 5 11.15 30.22 45.99
CA GLY A 5 10.07 30.08 45.02
C GLY A 5 10.45 30.78 43.72
N PHE A 6 9.92 30.27 42.59
CA PHE A 6 10.03 30.95 41.30
C PHE A 6 9.18 32.23 41.27
N THR A 7 9.68 33.27 40.64
CA THR A 7 8.96 34.47 40.41
C THR A 7 8.03 34.32 39.19
N LEU A 8 6.91 35.01 39.17
CA LEU A 8 5.96 35.00 38.06
C LEU A 8 6.61 35.44 36.73
N ILE A 9 7.54 36.39 36.79
CA ILE A 9 8.27 36.87 35.62
C ILE A 9 9.25 35.85 35.06
N GLU A 10 9.90 35.05 35.91
CA GLU A 10 10.77 33.94 35.44
C GLU A 10 9.96 32.89 34.69
N LEU A 11 8.79 32.53 35.19
CA LEU A 11 7.90 31.59 34.51
C LEU A 11 7.42 32.15 33.16
N LEU A 12 7.01 33.40 33.15
CA LEU A 12 6.54 34.10 31.94
C LEU A 12 7.65 34.16 30.88
N ALA A 13 8.88 34.47 31.26
CA ALA A 13 10.01 34.51 30.35
C ALA A 13 10.27 33.11 29.69
N VAL A 14 10.20 32.02 30.45
CA VAL A 14 10.40 30.68 29.95
C VAL A 14 9.33 30.27 28.91
N ILE A 15 8.04 30.54 29.20
CA ILE A 15 6.97 30.19 28.24
C ILE A 15 7.06 31.01 26.96
N VAL A 16 7.49 32.26 26.99
CA VAL A 16 7.70 33.08 25.79
C VAL A 16 8.83 32.50 24.93
N ILE A 17 9.94 32.10 25.54
CA ILE A 17 11.07 31.50 24.82
C ILE A 17 10.64 30.17 24.20
N LEU A 18 9.92 29.32 24.94
CA LEU A 18 9.41 28.04 24.43
C LEU A 18 8.44 28.25 23.26
N ALA A 19 7.56 29.27 23.32
CA ALA A 19 6.64 29.59 22.25
C ALA A 19 7.39 29.97 20.95
N VAL A 20 8.43 30.78 21.05
CA VAL A 20 9.25 31.19 19.88
C VAL A 20 9.95 29.98 19.26
N ILE A 21 10.56 29.12 20.10
CA ILE A 21 11.22 27.89 19.61
C ILE A 21 10.21 26.97 18.94
N ALA A 22 9.01 26.79 19.50
CA ALA A 22 7.99 25.92 18.94
C ALA A 22 7.54 26.40 17.55
N ILE A 23 7.37 27.70 17.33
CA ILE A 23 6.95 28.26 16.04
C ILE A 23 7.97 27.94 14.94
N ILE A 24 9.27 27.97 15.25
CA ILE A 24 10.34 27.72 14.28
C ILE A 24 10.54 26.21 14.07
N ALA A 25 10.43 25.41 15.13
CA ALA A 25 10.70 23.97 15.08
C ALA A 25 9.56 23.17 14.44
N THR A 26 8.31 23.59 14.60
CA THR A 26 7.13 22.83 14.14
C THR A 26 7.17 22.50 12.64
N PRO A 27 7.43 23.44 11.70
CA PRO A 27 7.46 23.12 10.27
C PRO A 27 8.54 22.09 9.91
N ALA A 28 9.72 22.20 10.52
CA ALA A 28 10.82 21.27 10.27
C ALA A 28 10.49 19.84 10.74
N VAL A 29 9.88 19.72 11.92
CA VAL A 29 9.47 18.41 12.48
C VAL A 29 8.38 17.77 11.63
N LEU A 30 7.41 18.53 11.13
CA LEU A 30 6.34 18.00 10.30
C LEU A 30 6.87 17.40 8.99
N ASN A 31 7.84 18.05 8.33
CA ASN A 31 8.46 17.51 7.12
C ASN A 31 9.18 16.18 7.40
N VAL A 32 9.93 16.08 8.50
CA VAL A 32 10.61 14.84 8.88
C VAL A 32 9.62 13.69 9.16
N ILE A 33 8.49 14.00 9.81
CA ILE A 33 7.44 13.02 10.07
C ILE A 33 6.83 12.53 8.74
N GLU A 34 6.63 13.43 7.78
CA GLU A 34 6.07 13.10 6.47
C GLU A 34 7.01 12.20 5.68
N ASP A 35 8.29 12.54 5.60
CA ASP A 35 9.32 11.73 4.95
C ASP A 35 9.46 10.34 5.62
N SER A 36 9.36 10.29 6.95
CA SER A 36 9.38 9.04 7.71
C SER A 36 8.17 8.15 7.37
N LYS A 37 6.97 8.72 7.30
CA LYS A 37 5.76 7.99 6.90
C LYS A 37 5.85 7.46 5.48
N LYS A 38 6.35 8.27 4.54
CA LYS A 38 6.59 7.87 3.16
C LYS A 38 7.54 6.67 3.11
N SER A 39 8.68 6.77 3.78
CA SER A 39 9.68 5.70 3.83
C SER A 39 9.12 4.42 4.46
N ALA A 40 8.30 4.54 5.50
CA ALA A 40 7.64 3.40 6.14
C ALA A 40 6.62 2.73 5.20
N ALA A 41 5.84 3.51 4.44
CA ALA A 41 4.91 2.97 3.45
C ALA A 41 5.64 2.22 2.33
N GLU A 42 6.75 2.77 1.82
CA GLU A 42 7.57 2.10 0.81
C GLU A 42 8.26 0.83 1.34
N ALA A 43 8.74 0.84 2.58
CA ALA A 43 9.32 -0.35 3.21
C ALA A 43 8.26 -1.45 3.40
N SER A 44 7.05 -1.08 3.84
CA SER A 44 5.91 -2.00 3.94
C SER A 44 5.53 -2.59 2.59
N ALA A 45 5.50 -1.76 1.53
CA ALA A 45 5.23 -2.22 0.17
C ALA A 45 6.28 -3.24 -0.31
N ARG A 46 7.56 -3.03 -0.02
CA ARG A 46 8.62 -4.02 -0.32
C ARG A 46 8.39 -5.35 0.40
N SER A 47 7.99 -5.29 1.67
CA SER A 47 7.65 -6.49 2.45
C SER A 47 6.45 -7.22 1.86
N ILE A 48 5.41 -6.50 1.45
CA ILE A 48 4.22 -7.05 0.77
C ILE A 48 4.62 -7.73 -0.55
N VAL A 49 5.45 -7.10 -1.37
CA VAL A 49 5.95 -7.68 -2.63
C VAL A 49 6.75 -8.97 -2.36
N GLY A 50 7.57 -9.00 -1.32
CA GLY A 50 8.31 -10.19 -0.90
C GLY A 50 7.37 -11.33 -0.49
N ALA A 51 6.34 -11.01 0.30
CA ALA A 51 5.31 -11.98 0.71
C ALA A 51 4.50 -12.48 -0.50
N ALA A 52 4.17 -11.61 -1.44
CA ALA A 52 3.47 -11.97 -2.67
C ALA A 52 4.31 -12.93 -3.54
N LYS A 53 5.61 -12.67 -3.70
CA LYS A 53 6.52 -13.60 -4.40
C LYS A 53 6.59 -14.97 -3.73
N THR A 54 6.64 -15.00 -2.41
CA THR A 54 6.62 -16.26 -1.65
C THR A 54 5.30 -17.01 -1.84
N HIS A 55 4.19 -16.30 -1.85
CA HIS A 55 2.86 -16.85 -2.12
C HIS A 55 2.76 -17.41 -3.55
N TYR A 56 3.29 -16.70 -4.54
CA TYR A 56 3.38 -17.18 -5.93
C TYR A 56 4.16 -18.50 -6.02
N MET A 57 5.35 -18.56 -5.43
CA MET A 57 6.18 -19.77 -5.42
C MET A 57 5.47 -20.96 -4.77
N LYS A 58 4.79 -20.71 -3.65
CA LYS A 58 4.02 -21.74 -2.96
C LYS A 58 2.88 -22.28 -3.83
N ASN A 59 2.16 -21.41 -4.54
CA ASN A 59 1.09 -21.82 -5.44
C ASN A 59 1.61 -22.70 -6.58
N ILE A 60 2.78 -22.38 -7.16
CA ILE A 60 3.42 -23.23 -8.17
C ILE A 60 3.74 -24.62 -7.59
N MET A 61 4.33 -24.67 -6.39
CA MET A 61 4.67 -25.96 -5.74
C MET A 61 3.43 -26.80 -5.42
N ASP A 62 2.33 -26.13 -5.06
CA ASP A 62 1.05 -26.78 -4.73
C ASP A 62 0.19 -27.08 -5.98
N ASN A 63 0.68 -26.81 -7.19
CA ASN A 63 -0.08 -26.91 -8.45
C ASN A 63 -1.39 -26.09 -8.44
N LYS A 64 -1.40 -24.96 -7.74
CA LYS A 64 -2.53 -24.04 -7.68
C LYS A 64 -2.40 -22.92 -8.71
N PRO A 65 -3.51 -22.44 -9.28
CA PRO A 65 -3.46 -21.30 -10.18
C PRO A 65 -2.96 -20.05 -9.46
N ASN A 66 -2.08 -19.28 -10.09
CA ASN A 66 -1.69 -17.98 -9.61
C ASN A 66 -2.75 -16.96 -10.00
N SER A 67 -3.46 -16.45 -9.02
CA SER A 67 -4.43 -15.38 -9.17
C SER A 67 -3.88 -14.09 -8.57
N ASN A 68 -4.45 -12.96 -8.96
CA ASN A 68 -4.15 -11.68 -8.32
C ASN A 68 -4.41 -11.76 -6.82
N VAL A 69 -3.60 -11.02 -6.05
CA VAL A 69 -3.71 -10.98 -4.59
C VAL A 69 -4.38 -9.68 -4.18
N ASP A 70 -5.57 -9.80 -3.63
CA ASP A 70 -6.28 -8.70 -3.00
C ASP A 70 -5.78 -8.55 -1.55
N LEU A 71 -5.18 -7.40 -1.25
CA LEU A 71 -4.62 -7.12 0.07
C LEU A 71 -5.70 -6.81 1.13
N SER A 72 -6.93 -6.51 0.71
CA SER A 72 -8.05 -6.30 1.63
C SER A 72 -8.48 -7.59 2.35
N THR A 73 -8.18 -8.76 1.76
CA THR A 73 -8.57 -10.08 2.29
C THR A 73 -7.61 -10.67 3.32
N ASN A 74 -6.51 -9.96 3.62
CA ASN A 74 -5.51 -10.35 4.63
C ASN A 74 -4.88 -11.75 4.41
N THR A 75 -4.77 -12.17 3.16
CA THR A 75 -4.24 -13.49 2.78
C THR A 75 -2.71 -13.59 2.86
N LEU A 76 -2.02 -12.45 2.80
CA LEU A 76 -0.57 -12.38 2.92
C LEU A 76 -0.14 -12.03 4.35
N LYS A 77 0.89 -12.74 4.85
CA LYS A 77 1.59 -12.36 6.08
C LYS A 77 2.86 -11.63 5.71
N TYR A 78 2.99 -10.40 6.17
CA TYR A 78 4.14 -9.53 5.93
C TYR A 78 4.39 -8.62 7.14
N ASP A 79 5.60 -8.07 7.22
CA ASP A 79 5.98 -7.11 8.26
C ASP A 79 5.78 -5.69 7.76
N GLY A 80 5.42 -4.79 8.68
CA GLY A 80 5.21 -3.38 8.41
C GLY A 80 3.75 -2.94 8.54
N GLU A 81 3.44 -1.78 7.97
CA GLU A 81 2.10 -1.21 8.02
C GLU A 81 1.12 -1.93 7.09
N GLN A 82 -0.09 -2.15 7.59
CA GLN A 82 -1.12 -2.86 6.85
C GLN A 82 -1.62 -2.03 5.67
N ALA A 83 -1.69 -2.65 4.48
CA ALA A 83 -2.37 -2.06 3.36
C ALA A 83 -3.88 -2.08 3.62
N LYS A 84 -4.55 -0.93 3.52
CA LYS A 84 -6.01 -0.86 3.67
C LYS A 84 -6.72 -1.44 2.45
N LYS A 85 -6.15 -1.25 1.29
CA LYS A 85 -6.59 -1.82 0.02
C LYS A 85 -5.40 -1.98 -0.92
N GLY A 86 -5.48 -2.88 -1.85
CA GLY A 86 -4.45 -3.10 -2.84
C GLY A 86 -4.71 -4.34 -3.66
N LEU A 87 -4.23 -4.31 -4.89
CA LEU A 87 -4.24 -5.46 -5.78
C LEU A 87 -2.84 -5.66 -6.35
N LEU A 88 -2.35 -6.87 -6.23
CA LEU A 88 -1.10 -7.31 -6.82
C LEU A 88 -1.36 -8.38 -7.87
N SER A 89 -0.70 -8.26 -9.00
CA SER A 89 -0.71 -9.22 -10.08
C SER A 89 0.67 -9.79 -10.31
N TYR A 90 0.71 -10.99 -10.90
CA TYR A 90 1.93 -11.68 -11.27
C TYR A 90 2.05 -11.76 -12.80
N ASP A 91 3.26 -11.54 -13.29
CA ASP A 91 3.59 -11.88 -14.68
C ASP A 91 3.99 -13.37 -14.82
N ALA A 92 4.24 -13.81 -16.07
CA ALA A 92 4.66 -15.17 -16.36
C ALA A 92 6.02 -15.56 -15.72
N ASN A 93 6.83 -14.58 -15.35
CA ASN A 93 8.13 -14.76 -14.71
C ASN A 93 8.05 -14.70 -13.17
N GLY A 94 6.86 -14.43 -12.62
CA GLY A 94 6.67 -14.26 -11.19
C GLY A 94 7.03 -12.88 -10.66
N ASN A 95 7.21 -11.88 -11.54
CA ASN A 95 7.36 -10.52 -11.08
C ASN A 95 6.01 -9.99 -10.59
N VAL A 96 6.07 -9.20 -9.53
CA VAL A 96 4.89 -8.64 -8.88
C VAL A 96 4.73 -7.18 -9.28
N SER A 97 3.54 -6.81 -9.72
CA SER A 97 3.17 -5.43 -10.00
C SER A 97 1.79 -5.11 -9.41
N GLY A 98 1.50 -3.85 -9.19
CA GLY A 98 0.18 -3.43 -8.71
C GLY A 98 0.21 -2.15 -7.91
N LYS A 99 -0.94 -1.84 -7.33
CA LYS A 99 -1.13 -0.63 -6.50
C LYS A 99 -1.69 -1.00 -5.13
N MET A 100 -1.31 -0.22 -4.13
CA MET A 100 -1.78 -0.39 -2.76
C MET A 100 -1.84 0.95 -2.02
N TYR A 101 -2.74 1.05 -1.05
CA TYR A 101 -2.85 2.21 -0.19
C TYR A 101 -2.38 1.88 1.23
N ILE A 102 -1.32 2.56 1.67
CA ILE A 102 -0.67 2.36 2.96
C ILE A 102 -0.44 3.72 3.61
N SER A 103 -0.97 3.94 4.81
CA SER A 103 -0.65 5.09 5.69
C SER A 103 -0.73 6.47 5.06
N GLY A 104 -1.68 6.67 4.15
CA GLY A 104 -1.86 7.96 3.47
C GLY A 104 -1.08 8.10 2.16
N TYR A 105 -0.50 7.02 1.67
CA TYR A 105 0.23 6.96 0.41
C TYR A 105 -0.36 5.92 -0.53
N CYS A 106 -0.55 6.30 -1.78
CA CYS A 106 -0.77 5.37 -2.87
C CYS A 106 0.60 4.90 -3.36
N VAL A 107 0.88 3.63 -3.17
CA VAL A 107 2.15 3.01 -3.55
C VAL A 107 1.92 2.15 -4.78
N GLU A 108 2.65 2.43 -5.83
CA GLU A 108 2.64 1.67 -7.07
C GLU A 108 3.93 0.88 -7.21
N VAL A 109 3.80 -0.38 -7.55
CA VAL A 109 4.90 -1.31 -7.81
C VAL A 109 4.86 -1.68 -9.27
N ALA A 110 5.90 -1.32 -10.00
CA ALA A 110 6.06 -1.72 -11.40
C ALA A 110 6.63 -3.13 -11.52
N SER A 111 6.46 -3.76 -12.68
CA SER A 111 6.95 -5.13 -12.95
C SER A 111 8.47 -5.26 -12.89
N ASP A 112 9.21 -4.17 -13.05
CA ASP A 112 10.67 -4.13 -12.88
C ASP A 112 11.11 -4.07 -11.41
N GLY A 113 10.16 -3.97 -10.47
CA GLY A 113 10.39 -3.84 -9.04
C GLY A 113 10.55 -2.41 -8.55
N THR A 114 10.39 -1.41 -9.42
CA THR A 114 10.40 0.00 -9.04
C THR A 114 9.18 0.31 -8.18
N ILE A 115 9.40 1.01 -7.07
CA ILE A 115 8.34 1.43 -6.15
C ILE A 115 8.26 2.94 -6.15
N THR A 116 7.08 3.46 -6.44
CA THR A 116 6.76 4.89 -6.38
C THR A 116 5.64 5.10 -5.37
N SER A 117 5.70 6.20 -4.64
CA SER A 117 4.70 6.53 -3.63
C SER A 117 4.24 7.97 -3.80
N THR A 118 2.93 8.17 -3.81
CA THR A 118 2.29 9.49 -3.91
C THR A 118 1.39 9.68 -2.70
N LYS A 119 1.56 10.81 -2.01
CA LYS A 119 0.67 11.17 -0.90
C LYS A 119 -0.71 11.49 -1.46
N THR A 120 -1.73 10.80 -0.98
CA THR A 120 -3.11 10.98 -1.45
C THR A 120 -4.11 10.44 -0.43
N ASN A 121 -5.38 10.71 -0.66
CA ASN A 121 -6.46 10.13 0.14
C ASN A 121 -6.79 8.70 -0.37
N GLU A 122 -7.39 7.91 0.50
CA GLU A 122 -7.76 6.53 0.17
C GLU A 122 -8.72 6.43 -1.04
N SER A 123 -9.61 7.41 -1.20
CA SER A 123 -10.55 7.49 -2.32
C SER A 123 -9.89 7.81 -3.67
N GLU A 124 -8.79 8.56 -3.64
CA GLU A 124 -8.05 8.98 -4.84
C GLU A 124 -7.04 7.92 -5.31
N CYS A 125 -6.63 7.02 -4.43
CA CYS A 125 -5.82 5.87 -4.81
C CYS A 125 -6.72 4.84 -5.51
N THR A 126 -6.96 5.03 -6.79
CA THR A 126 -7.74 4.08 -7.59
C THR A 126 -6.94 2.81 -7.80
N ILE A 127 -7.49 1.72 -7.31
CA ILE A 127 -6.98 0.38 -7.53
C ILE A 127 -7.96 -0.27 -8.47
N ASP A 128 -7.52 -0.53 -9.69
CA ASP A 128 -8.31 -1.27 -10.66
C ASP A 128 -8.43 -2.71 -10.17
N ILE A 129 -9.47 -2.96 -9.38
CA ILE A 129 -9.80 -4.31 -8.94
C ILE A 129 -10.64 -4.90 -10.08
N PRO A 130 -10.11 -5.86 -10.85
CA PRO A 130 -10.91 -6.52 -11.87
C PRO A 130 -12.06 -7.27 -11.18
N GLU A 131 -13.26 -7.11 -11.70
CA GLU A 131 -14.43 -7.84 -11.21
C GLU A 131 -14.18 -9.36 -11.36
N VAL A 132 -14.33 -10.09 -10.27
CA VAL A 132 -14.11 -11.54 -10.27
C VAL A 132 -15.34 -12.23 -10.82
N ILE A 133 -15.23 -12.83 -12.00
CA ILE A 133 -16.30 -13.64 -12.58
C ILE A 133 -15.97 -15.12 -12.33
N THR A 134 -16.82 -15.78 -11.55
CA THR A 134 -16.71 -17.21 -11.30
C THR A 134 -17.53 -17.97 -12.32
N TYR A 135 -16.89 -18.84 -13.11
CA TYR A 135 -17.57 -19.71 -14.06
C TYR A 135 -18.05 -21.01 -13.39
N LYS A 136 -19.06 -21.66 -14.00
CA LYS A 136 -19.64 -22.93 -13.50
C LYS A 136 -18.63 -24.08 -13.40
N ASN A 137 -17.50 -23.99 -14.09
CA ASN A 137 -16.40 -24.96 -14.02
C ASN A 137 -15.34 -24.66 -12.96
N GLY A 138 -15.59 -23.65 -12.11
CA GLY A 138 -14.62 -23.21 -11.07
C GLY A 138 -13.47 -22.34 -11.59
N THR A 139 -13.44 -21.99 -12.87
CA THR A 139 -12.46 -21.05 -13.42
C THR A 139 -12.81 -19.64 -12.99
N VAL A 140 -11.88 -18.95 -12.37
CA VAL A 140 -12.01 -17.54 -11.96
C VAL A 140 -11.41 -16.66 -13.03
N LEU A 141 -12.19 -15.75 -13.58
CA LEU A 141 -11.74 -14.75 -14.53
C LEU A 141 -11.89 -13.37 -13.93
N TYR A 142 -10.95 -12.53 -14.24
CA TYR A 142 -10.96 -11.14 -13.84
C TYR A 142 -11.49 -10.28 -14.99
N TYR A 143 -12.45 -9.41 -14.68
CA TYR A 143 -13.07 -8.48 -15.62
C TYR A 143 -12.60 -7.06 -15.32
N ASN A 144 -12.15 -6.33 -16.34
CA ASN A 144 -11.88 -4.91 -16.21
C ASN A 144 -13.15 -4.12 -16.53
N PRO A 145 -13.75 -3.42 -15.55
CA PRO A 145 -15.00 -2.68 -15.76
C PRO A 145 -14.87 -1.52 -16.75
N GLU A 146 -13.66 -0.97 -16.96
CA GLU A 146 -13.47 0.15 -17.89
C GLU A 146 -13.63 -0.25 -19.36
N THR A 147 -13.31 -1.50 -19.72
CA THR A 147 -13.41 -1.98 -21.11
C THR A 147 -14.77 -2.55 -21.47
N ASN A 148 -15.66 -2.68 -20.51
CA ASN A 148 -17.03 -3.22 -20.63
C ASN A 148 -17.14 -4.50 -21.48
N THR A 149 -16.08 -5.27 -21.62
CA THR A 149 -16.06 -6.55 -22.32
C THR A 149 -16.55 -7.63 -21.37
N LYS A 150 -17.85 -7.88 -21.40
CA LYS A 150 -18.45 -9.03 -20.74
C LYS A 150 -18.02 -10.29 -21.49
N CYS A 151 -17.18 -11.11 -20.88
CA CYS A 151 -16.91 -12.45 -21.40
C CYS A 151 -18.14 -13.33 -21.18
N THR A 152 -18.96 -13.51 -22.20
CA THR A 152 -20.18 -14.32 -22.16
C THR A 152 -19.97 -15.75 -22.69
N SER A 153 -18.77 -16.10 -23.18
CA SER A 153 -18.48 -17.42 -23.73
C SER A 153 -17.10 -17.96 -23.31
N SER A 154 -16.92 -19.26 -23.35
CA SER A 154 -15.67 -19.95 -23.04
C SER A 154 -14.49 -19.52 -23.95
N GLU A 155 -14.76 -18.99 -25.14
CA GLU A 155 -13.73 -18.50 -26.06
C GLU A 155 -13.09 -17.18 -25.63
N ALA A 156 -13.83 -16.32 -24.94
CA ALA A 156 -13.28 -15.10 -24.37
C ALA A 156 -12.28 -15.36 -23.23
N VAL A 157 -12.33 -16.53 -22.62
CA VAL A 157 -11.43 -16.98 -21.56
C VAL A 157 -9.99 -17.12 -22.06
N SER A 158 -9.81 -17.62 -23.29
CA SER A 158 -8.47 -17.81 -23.89
C SER A 158 -7.76 -16.51 -24.23
N THR A 159 -8.52 -15.44 -24.47
CA THR A 159 -7.99 -14.13 -24.87
C THR A 159 -7.57 -13.27 -23.67
N ILE A 160 -8.17 -13.46 -22.49
CA ILE A 160 -7.86 -12.72 -21.27
C ILE A 160 -6.67 -13.33 -20.52
N GLY A 161 -6.45 -14.64 -20.66
CA GLY A 161 -5.32 -15.33 -20.04
C GLY A 161 -3.96 -15.12 -20.74
N THR A 162 -3.92 -14.36 -21.84
CA THR A 162 -2.72 -14.15 -22.67
C THR A 162 -2.28 -12.69 -22.77
N LYS A 163 -2.76 -11.79 -21.91
CA LYS A 163 -2.24 -10.41 -21.83
C LYS A 163 -1.68 -10.10 -20.47
#